data_b0c2a3a35174bb1e9b62849a2e21c35a
#
_entry.id   b0c2a3a35174bb1e9b62849a2e21c35a
#
_cell.length_a   1.000
_cell.length_b   1.000
_cell.length_c   1.000
_cell.angle_alpha   90.00
_cell.angle_beta   90.00
_cell.angle_gamma   90.00
#
_symmetry.space_group_name_H-M   'P 1'
#
loop_
_entity.id
_entity.type
_entity.pdbx_description
1 polymer ?
#
loop_
_entity_poly.entity_id
_entity_poly.type
_entity_poly.pdbx_seq_one_letter_code
_entity_poly.pdbx_strand_id
1 'polypeptide(L)'
;IKNSNATITQFLKEKGIDEKEISINAPEIIDLKAERYSNSDNSPYRYNVTTVITVTSNKVDLVRSLIAEQGELLKRGIAVTGGDYRYNVQYEYTGLNTIKPQMIEEATKNARQAAEKFAKDSDSKLGKIRHANQGQFSISDRDANTPYIKKVRVVTTIDYSLED
;
A
#
# COMPACT_ATOMS: atom_id res chain seq x y z
N ILE A 1 -29.69 0.37 -2.79
CA ILE A 1 -28.37 -0.19 -2.43
C ILE A 1 -28.11 -1.54 -3.07
N LYS A 2 -29.00 -2.54 -2.97
CA LYS A 2 -28.76 -3.83 -3.62
C LYS A 2 -28.49 -3.69 -5.12
N ASN A 3 -29.24 -2.87 -5.82
CA ASN A 3 -29.03 -2.63 -7.25
C ASN A 3 -27.72 -1.89 -7.52
N SER A 4 -27.36 -0.94 -6.67
CA SER A 4 -26.10 -0.22 -6.76
C SER A 4 -24.90 -1.15 -6.55
N ASN A 5 -24.98 -2.00 -5.52
CA ASN A 5 -23.92 -2.99 -5.24
C ASN A 5 -23.76 -3.97 -6.39
N ALA A 6 -24.87 -4.45 -6.98
CA ALA A 6 -24.84 -5.34 -8.13
C ALA A 6 -24.20 -4.67 -9.35
N THR A 7 -24.54 -3.42 -9.62
CA THR A 7 -23.98 -2.64 -10.73
C THR A 7 -22.49 -2.41 -10.57
N ILE A 8 -22.03 -2.06 -9.37
CA ILE A 8 -20.62 -1.86 -9.06
C ILE A 8 -19.86 -3.17 -9.18
N THR A 9 -20.39 -4.25 -8.64
CA THR A 9 -19.77 -5.58 -8.73
C THR A 9 -19.62 -6.02 -10.18
N GLN A 10 -20.65 -5.82 -10.99
CA GLN A 10 -20.60 -6.15 -12.41
C GLN A 10 -19.56 -5.30 -13.14
N PHE A 11 -19.52 -3.99 -12.88
CA PHE A 11 -18.52 -3.09 -13.44
C PHE A 11 -17.10 -3.57 -13.12
N LEU A 12 -16.83 -3.94 -11.87
CA LEU A 12 -15.53 -4.43 -11.44
C LEU A 12 -15.17 -5.74 -12.14
N LYS A 13 -16.12 -6.66 -12.27
CA LYS A 13 -15.90 -7.93 -12.98
C LYS A 13 -15.62 -7.73 -14.47
N GLU A 14 -16.35 -6.84 -15.13
CA GLU A 14 -16.11 -6.47 -16.52
C GLU A 14 -14.71 -5.91 -16.76
N LYS A 15 -14.16 -5.21 -15.77
CA LYS A 15 -12.82 -4.62 -15.82
C LYS A 15 -11.70 -5.58 -15.43
N GLY A 16 -12.01 -6.81 -15.02
CA GLY A 16 -11.01 -7.83 -14.73
C GLY A 16 -10.76 -8.11 -13.25
N ILE A 17 -11.57 -7.57 -12.35
CA ILE A 17 -11.51 -7.88 -10.92
C ILE A 17 -12.31 -9.16 -10.65
N ASP A 18 -11.68 -10.12 -9.98
CA ASP A 18 -12.34 -11.36 -9.59
C ASP A 18 -13.26 -11.15 -8.39
N GLU A 19 -14.31 -11.95 -8.30
CA GLU A 19 -15.27 -11.89 -7.19
C GLU A 19 -14.61 -12.08 -5.83
N LYS A 20 -13.56 -12.89 -5.75
CA LYS A 20 -12.77 -13.13 -4.53
C LYS A 20 -12.02 -11.89 -4.05
N GLU A 21 -11.77 -10.95 -4.93
CA GLU A 21 -11.08 -9.69 -4.66
C GLU A 21 -12.04 -8.60 -4.18
N ILE A 22 -13.36 -8.86 -4.21
CA ILE A 22 -14.39 -7.90 -3.86
C ILE A 22 -15.02 -8.27 -2.51
N SER A 23 -15.08 -7.32 -1.60
CA SER A 23 -15.75 -7.45 -0.32
C SER A 23 -16.78 -6.34 -0.14
N ILE A 24 -17.99 -6.71 0.24
CA ILE A 24 -19.09 -5.77 0.46
C ILE A 24 -19.38 -5.74 1.94
N ASN A 25 -19.22 -4.58 2.57
CA ASN A 25 -19.51 -4.41 3.98
C ASN A 25 -21.02 -4.27 4.22
N ALA A 26 -21.44 -4.54 5.44
CA ALA A 26 -22.81 -4.29 5.86
C ALA A 26 -23.13 -2.79 5.70
N PRO A 27 -24.32 -2.43 5.23
CA PRO A 27 -24.70 -1.03 5.06
C PRO A 27 -24.80 -0.32 6.41
N GLU A 28 -24.31 0.90 6.47
CA GLU A 28 -24.53 1.83 7.56
C GLU A 28 -25.80 2.64 7.25
N ILE A 29 -26.75 2.65 8.17
CA ILE A 29 -28.02 3.33 8.02
C ILE A 29 -28.09 4.44 9.06
N ILE A 30 -28.27 5.67 8.60
CA ILE A 30 -28.45 6.84 9.45
C ILE A 30 -29.88 7.34 9.27
N ASP A 31 -30.62 7.41 10.39
CA ASP A 31 -31.95 8.03 10.42
C ASP A 31 -31.76 9.55 10.60
N LEU A 32 -31.95 10.30 9.53
CA LEU A 32 -31.75 11.74 9.53
C LEU A 32 -32.71 12.49 10.46
N LYS A 33 -33.86 11.89 10.77
CA LYS A 33 -34.84 12.49 11.72
C LYS A 33 -34.49 12.25 13.18
N ALA A 34 -33.67 11.24 13.45
CA ALA A 34 -33.20 10.92 14.79
C ALA A 34 -31.93 11.69 15.17
N GLU A 35 -31.21 12.27 14.21
CA GLU A 35 -30.01 13.06 14.48
C GLU A 35 -30.34 14.41 15.10
N ARG A 36 -29.69 14.69 16.23
CA ARG A 36 -29.96 15.87 17.09
C ARG A 36 -29.58 17.20 16.41
N TYR A 37 -28.71 17.19 15.42
CA TYR A 37 -28.15 18.39 14.79
C TYR A 37 -28.34 18.43 13.27
N SER A 38 -29.15 17.55 12.71
CA SER A 38 -29.38 17.55 11.27
C SER A 38 -30.54 18.50 10.90
N ASN A 39 -30.39 19.22 9.80
CA ASN A 39 -31.46 19.98 9.15
C ASN A 39 -32.41 19.01 8.41
N SER A 40 -32.90 17.99 9.11
CA SER A 40 -33.71 16.92 8.54
C SER A 40 -35.03 17.41 7.96
N ASP A 41 -35.52 18.57 8.40
CA ASP A 41 -36.74 19.15 7.91
C ASP A 41 -36.70 19.61 6.44
N ASN A 42 -35.46 19.78 5.91
CA ASN A 42 -35.24 20.17 4.51
C ASN A 42 -34.87 19.00 3.61
N SER A 43 -34.69 17.77 4.15
CA SER A 43 -34.36 16.60 3.36
C SER A 43 -35.63 15.85 2.93
N PRO A 44 -35.77 15.52 1.63
CA PRO A 44 -36.90 14.69 1.17
C PRO A 44 -36.79 13.25 1.61
N TYR A 45 -35.66 12.82 2.18
CA TYR A 45 -35.41 11.47 2.59
C TYR A 45 -35.17 11.37 4.09
N ARG A 46 -35.66 10.28 4.68
CA ARG A 46 -35.51 10.01 6.11
C ARG A 46 -34.18 9.32 6.44
N TYR A 47 -33.72 8.44 5.57
CA TYR A 47 -32.57 7.59 5.82
C TYR A 47 -31.45 7.92 4.86
N ASN A 48 -30.21 7.94 5.40
CA ASN A 48 -29.02 7.93 4.61
C ASN A 48 -28.38 6.54 4.77
N VAL A 49 -28.17 5.86 3.66
CA VAL A 49 -27.63 4.49 3.65
C VAL A 49 -26.35 4.49 2.85
N THR A 50 -25.27 4.07 3.52
CA THR A 50 -23.93 3.99 2.91
C THR A 50 -23.41 2.57 3.04
N THR A 51 -22.82 2.05 1.97
CA THR A 51 -22.09 0.80 2.02
C THR A 51 -20.70 0.99 1.42
N VAL A 52 -19.73 0.23 1.91
CA VAL A 52 -18.36 0.25 1.42
C VAL A 52 -18.10 -1.04 0.66
N ILE A 53 -17.63 -0.90 -0.57
CA ILE A 53 -17.15 -2.02 -1.38
C ILE A 53 -15.64 -1.91 -1.45
N THR A 54 -14.96 -2.94 -0.94
CA THR A 54 -13.50 -2.99 -0.91
C THR A 54 -13.00 -3.94 -1.98
N VAL A 55 -12.03 -3.48 -2.76
CA VAL A 55 -11.30 -4.30 -3.72
C VAL A 55 -9.90 -4.51 -3.19
N THR A 56 -9.52 -5.78 -3.00
CA THR A 56 -8.17 -6.17 -2.59
C THR A 56 -7.57 -7.05 -3.69
N SER A 57 -6.58 -6.54 -4.39
CA SER A 57 -6.01 -7.19 -5.56
C SER A 57 -4.51 -6.96 -5.64
N ASN A 58 -3.79 -7.92 -6.22
CA ASN A 58 -2.39 -7.75 -6.58
C ASN A 58 -2.19 -7.10 -7.96
N LYS A 59 -3.27 -6.85 -8.68
CA LYS A 59 -3.26 -6.19 -9.99
C LYS A 59 -3.23 -4.66 -9.82
N VAL A 60 -2.08 -4.13 -9.43
CA VAL A 60 -1.92 -2.72 -9.04
C VAL A 60 -2.31 -1.77 -10.16
N ASP A 61 -1.83 -2.00 -11.38
CA ASP A 61 -2.12 -1.12 -12.51
C ASP A 61 -3.60 -1.13 -12.88
N LEU A 62 -4.26 -2.28 -12.78
CA LEU A 62 -5.69 -2.40 -13.00
C LEU A 62 -6.48 -1.61 -11.96
N VAL A 63 -6.16 -1.74 -10.68
CA VAL A 63 -6.82 -1.00 -9.58
C VAL A 63 -6.63 0.50 -9.78
N ARG A 64 -5.43 0.94 -10.15
CA ARG A 64 -5.17 2.36 -10.44
C ARG A 64 -6.02 2.88 -11.61
N SER A 65 -6.15 2.10 -12.68
CA SER A 65 -6.99 2.48 -13.82
C SER A 65 -8.46 2.57 -13.43
N LEU A 66 -8.95 1.68 -12.56
CA LEU A 66 -10.32 1.71 -12.06
C LEU A 66 -10.61 2.95 -11.22
N ILE A 67 -9.67 3.39 -10.42
CA ILE A 67 -9.79 4.64 -9.66
C ILE A 67 -10.00 5.82 -10.62
N ALA A 68 -9.28 5.85 -11.72
CA ALA A 68 -9.43 6.90 -12.73
C ALA A 68 -10.78 6.82 -13.47
N GLU A 69 -11.38 5.63 -13.55
CA GLU A 69 -12.63 5.39 -14.28
C GLU A 69 -13.90 5.45 -13.41
N GLN A 70 -13.80 5.89 -12.16
CA GLN A 70 -14.96 5.99 -11.27
C GLN A 70 -16.11 6.83 -11.84
N GLY A 71 -15.82 7.76 -12.73
CA GLY A 71 -16.84 8.56 -13.41
C GLY A 71 -17.83 7.74 -14.24
N GLU A 72 -17.46 6.55 -14.70
CA GLU A 72 -18.39 5.66 -15.40
C GLU A 72 -19.53 5.17 -14.49
N LEU A 73 -19.27 4.99 -13.20
CA LEU A 73 -20.29 4.59 -12.24
C LEU A 73 -21.35 5.70 -12.09
N LEU A 74 -20.93 6.95 -12.13
CA LEU A 74 -21.86 8.08 -12.11
C LEU A 74 -22.77 8.07 -13.33
N LYS A 75 -22.24 7.73 -14.51
CA LYS A 75 -23.04 7.57 -15.73
C LYS A 75 -24.08 6.45 -15.62
N ARG A 76 -23.81 5.44 -14.80
CA ARG A 76 -24.73 4.32 -14.50
C ARG A 76 -25.68 4.63 -13.35
N GLY A 77 -25.71 5.88 -12.87
CA GLY A 77 -26.59 6.32 -11.78
C GLY A 77 -26.09 5.99 -10.38
N ILE A 78 -24.82 5.67 -10.22
CA ILE A 78 -24.22 5.35 -8.92
C ILE A 78 -23.50 6.56 -8.37
N ALA A 79 -23.90 7.02 -7.19
CA ALA A 79 -23.19 8.04 -6.45
C ALA A 79 -22.07 7.40 -5.63
N VAL A 80 -20.81 7.69 -6.00
CA VAL A 80 -19.65 7.26 -5.26
C VAL A 80 -19.10 8.43 -4.47
N THR A 81 -18.99 8.28 -3.16
CA THR A 81 -18.37 9.27 -2.29
C THR A 81 -16.94 8.85 -1.99
N GLY A 82 -16.00 9.78 -2.11
CA GLY A 82 -14.61 9.59 -1.73
C GLY A 82 -14.19 10.62 -0.70
N GLY A 83 -13.00 10.49 -0.18
CA GLY A 83 -12.38 11.49 0.70
C GLY A 83 -12.47 11.20 2.18
N ASP A 84 -13.12 10.14 2.61
CA ASP A 84 -13.01 9.69 4.00
C ASP A 84 -11.64 9.03 4.19
N TYR A 85 -10.84 9.56 5.13
CA TYR A 85 -9.50 9.06 5.42
C TYR A 85 -9.46 7.57 5.82
N ARG A 86 -10.59 7.03 6.31
CA ARG A 86 -10.71 5.62 6.68
C ARG A 86 -10.70 4.67 5.49
N TYR A 87 -10.98 5.19 4.29
CA TYR A 87 -11.13 4.39 3.08
C TYR A 87 -10.13 4.79 1.99
N ASN A 88 -8.96 5.27 2.40
CA ASN A 88 -7.89 5.59 1.46
C ASN A 88 -7.34 4.32 0.81
N VAL A 89 -6.92 4.45 -0.43
CA VAL A 89 -6.24 3.36 -1.15
C VAL A 89 -4.91 3.08 -0.47
N GLN A 90 -4.69 1.81 -0.14
CA GLN A 90 -3.45 1.35 0.49
C GLN A 90 -2.72 0.41 -0.44
N TYR A 91 -1.42 0.56 -0.52
CA TYR A 91 -0.54 -0.30 -1.30
C TYR A 91 0.46 -0.96 -0.37
N GLU A 92 0.60 -2.28 -0.48
CA GLU A 92 1.52 -3.08 0.33
C GLU A 92 2.46 -3.85 -0.57
N TYR A 93 3.72 -3.97 -0.16
CA TYR A 93 4.69 -4.80 -0.83
C TYR A 93 4.71 -6.19 -0.19
N THR A 94 4.32 -7.21 -0.95
CA THR A 94 4.20 -8.59 -0.46
C THR A 94 5.38 -9.48 -0.82
N GLY A 95 6.35 -8.97 -1.60
CA GLY A 95 7.50 -9.73 -2.11
C GLY A 95 8.76 -9.64 -1.27
N LEU A 96 8.71 -9.09 -0.06
CA LEU A 96 9.90 -8.82 0.75
C LEU A 96 10.74 -10.07 1.00
N ASN A 97 10.13 -11.20 1.36
CA ASN A 97 10.85 -12.44 1.64
C ASN A 97 11.61 -12.98 0.43
N THR A 98 11.13 -12.70 -0.77
CA THR A 98 11.77 -13.12 -2.02
C THR A 98 13.05 -12.33 -2.31
N ILE A 99 13.06 -11.04 -1.99
CA ILE A 99 14.22 -10.17 -2.27
C ILE A 99 15.23 -10.07 -1.13
N LYS A 100 14.86 -10.47 0.09
CA LYS A 100 15.75 -10.38 1.26
C LYS A 100 17.14 -10.99 1.03
N PRO A 101 17.28 -12.23 0.52
CA PRO A 101 18.62 -12.81 0.34
C PRO A 101 19.51 -11.99 -0.58
N GLN A 102 18.97 -11.50 -1.68
CA GLN A 102 19.73 -10.68 -2.63
C GLN A 102 20.14 -9.34 -2.01
N MET A 103 19.22 -8.70 -1.26
CA MET A 103 19.51 -7.44 -0.60
C MET A 103 20.60 -7.59 0.48
N ILE A 104 20.56 -8.67 1.26
CA ILE A 104 21.59 -8.98 2.26
C ILE A 104 22.94 -9.19 1.60
N GLU A 105 22.99 -9.95 0.51
CA GLU A 105 24.20 -10.18 -0.25
C GLU A 105 24.79 -8.85 -0.77
N GLU A 106 23.98 -8.01 -1.36
CA GLU A 106 24.40 -6.72 -1.87
C GLU A 106 24.91 -5.79 -0.76
N ALA A 107 24.20 -5.74 0.36
CA ALA A 107 24.60 -4.95 1.52
C ALA A 107 25.93 -5.43 2.10
N THR A 108 26.15 -6.75 2.18
CA THR A 108 27.39 -7.34 2.64
C THR A 108 28.55 -7.02 1.71
N LYS A 109 28.35 -7.11 0.40
CA LYS A 109 29.36 -6.75 -0.60
C LYS A 109 29.73 -5.27 -0.50
N ASN A 110 28.74 -4.40 -0.33
CA ASN A 110 28.95 -2.96 -0.19
C ASN A 110 29.75 -2.64 1.08
N ALA A 111 29.42 -3.28 2.20
CA ALA A 111 30.15 -3.12 3.44
C ALA A 111 31.61 -3.54 3.30
N ARG A 112 31.86 -4.67 2.64
CA ARG A 112 33.22 -5.15 2.38
C ARG A 112 34.02 -4.20 1.51
N GLN A 113 33.44 -3.70 0.43
CA GLN A 113 34.08 -2.74 -0.45
C GLN A 113 34.49 -1.47 0.30
N ALA A 114 33.60 -0.97 1.16
CA ALA A 114 33.90 0.19 2.00
C ALA A 114 35.06 -0.12 2.97
N ALA A 115 35.05 -1.28 3.61
CA ALA A 115 36.10 -1.71 4.52
C ALA A 115 37.45 -1.88 3.80
N GLU A 116 37.48 -2.43 2.60
CA GLU A 116 38.68 -2.57 1.77
C GLU A 116 39.24 -1.17 1.41
N LYS A 117 38.38 -0.22 1.13
CA LYS A 117 38.79 1.17 0.86
C LYS A 117 39.46 1.80 2.08
N PHE A 118 38.87 1.66 3.26
CA PHE A 118 39.46 2.18 4.51
C PHE A 118 40.79 1.50 4.83
N ALA A 119 40.90 0.20 4.64
CA ALA A 119 42.15 -0.50 4.85
C ALA A 119 43.26 0.00 3.92
N LYS A 120 42.96 0.16 2.65
CA LYS A 120 43.89 0.66 1.65
C LYS A 120 44.34 2.09 1.97
N ASP A 121 43.42 2.98 2.32
CA ASP A 121 43.73 4.36 2.62
C ASP A 121 44.54 4.53 3.92
N SER A 122 44.53 3.54 4.83
CA SER A 122 45.30 3.54 6.05
C SER A 122 46.58 2.67 5.95
N ASP A 123 46.94 2.23 4.76
CA ASP A 123 48.08 1.29 4.51
C ASP A 123 48.01 0.01 5.33
N SER A 124 46.79 -0.45 5.59
CA SER A 124 46.53 -1.71 6.31
C SER A 124 45.90 -2.74 5.40
N LYS A 125 45.88 -3.98 5.84
CA LYS A 125 45.16 -5.06 5.16
C LYS A 125 43.85 -5.35 5.88
N LEU A 126 42.79 -5.63 5.11
CA LEU A 126 41.52 -6.05 5.68
C LEU A 126 41.63 -7.47 6.22
N GLY A 127 41.31 -7.65 7.47
CA GLY A 127 41.26 -8.94 8.13
C GLY A 127 39.85 -9.56 8.09
N LYS A 128 39.58 -10.40 9.09
CA LYS A 128 38.33 -11.14 9.20
C LYS A 128 37.24 -10.28 9.82
N ILE A 129 35.99 -10.67 9.59
CA ILE A 129 34.84 -10.13 10.26
C ILE A 129 34.92 -10.41 11.76
N ARG A 130 34.78 -9.40 12.58
CA ARG A 130 34.75 -9.54 14.04
C ARG A 130 33.33 -9.55 14.56
N HIS A 131 32.46 -8.73 13.96
CA HIS A 131 31.06 -8.60 14.30
C HIS A 131 30.26 -8.25 13.07
N ALA A 132 29.06 -8.80 12.96
CA ALA A 132 28.12 -8.46 11.90
C ALA A 132 26.74 -8.33 12.48
N ASN A 133 26.04 -7.26 12.12
CA ASN A 133 24.67 -7.01 12.51
C ASN A 133 23.85 -6.59 11.31
N GLN A 134 22.78 -7.30 11.08
CA GLN A 134 21.79 -6.95 10.07
C GLN A 134 20.67 -6.17 10.74
N GLY A 135 20.42 -4.94 10.27
CA GLY A 135 19.30 -4.14 10.71
C GLY A 135 17.96 -4.67 10.16
N GLN A 136 16.89 -4.06 10.62
CA GLN A 136 15.56 -4.37 10.12
C GLN A 136 15.38 -3.83 8.70
N PHE A 137 14.61 -4.56 7.91
CA PHE A 137 14.12 -4.05 6.63
C PHE A 137 13.05 -3.00 6.87
N SER A 138 13.15 -1.90 6.17
CA SER A 138 12.11 -0.87 6.16
C SER A 138 11.51 -0.73 4.77
N ILE A 139 10.20 -0.54 4.73
CA ILE A 139 9.44 -0.32 3.50
C ILE A 139 8.74 1.02 3.64
N SER A 140 8.92 1.89 2.66
CA SER A 140 8.28 3.19 2.60
C SER A 140 7.82 3.48 1.18
N ASP A 141 6.94 4.46 1.03
CA ASP A 141 6.56 4.93 -0.29
C ASP A 141 7.74 5.67 -0.93
N ARG A 142 7.89 5.55 -2.25
CA ARG A 142 8.91 6.30 -2.98
C ARG A 142 8.74 7.80 -2.75
N ASP A 143 7.50 8.27 -2.89
CA ASP A 143 7.10 9.64 -2.60
C ASP A 143 5.57 9.70 -2.39
N ALA A 144 5.06 10.86 -1.96
CA ALA A 144 3.65 11.05 -1.66
C ALA A 144 2.73 10.88 -2.89
N ASN A 145 3.24 11.11 -4.10
CA ASN A 145 2.47 11.01 -5.33
C ASN A 145 2.51 9.62 -5.96
N THR A 146 3.42 8.77 -5.50
CA THR A 146 3.59 7.41 -6.01
C THR A 146 3.56 6.37 -4.89
N PRO A 147 2.47 6.27 -4.10
CA PRO A 147 2.37 5.33 -2.98
C PRO A 147 2.31 3.87 -3.43
N TYR A 148 2.08 3.63 -4.71
CA TYR A 148 2.12 2.31 -5.35
C TYR A 148 3.53 1.83 -5.68
N ILE A 149 4.55 2.66 -5.49
CA ILE A 149 5.97 2.31 -5.65
C ILE A 149 6.61 2.35 -4.26
N LYS A 150 7.22 1.23 -3.88
CA LYS A 150 7.84 1.09 -2.56
C LYS A 150 9.35 1.15 -2.64
N LYS A 151 9.94 1.76 -1.63
CA LYS A 151 11.38 1.77 -1.38
C LYS A 151 11.66 0.80 -0.25
N VAL A 152 12.47 -0.21 -0.51
CA VAL A 152 12.88 -1.19 0.49
C VAL A 152 14.33 -0.91 0.87
N ARG A 153 14.62 -0.79 2.16
CA ARG A 153 15.95 -0.47 2.67
C ARG A 153 16.34 -1.44 3.77
N VAL A 154 17.61 -1.84 3.75
CA VAL A 154 18.23 -2.57 4.85
C VAL A 154 19.61 -1.97 5.12
N VAL A 155 20.00 -1.93 6.37
CA VAL A 155 21.34 -1.51 6.79
C VAL A 155 22.04 -2.69 7.44
N THR A 156 23.22 -3.04 6.91
CA THR A 156 24.11 -4.05 7.48
C THR A 156 25.36 -3.38 8.01
N THR A 157 25.66 -3.63 9.26
CA THR A 157 26.87 -3.12 9.92
C THR A 157 27.81 -4.26 10.17
N ILE A 158 29.05 -4.14 9.68
CA ILE A 158 30.06 -5.18 9.81
C ILE A 158 31.36 -4.54 10.33
N ASP A 159 31.89 -5.12 11.38
CA ASP A 159 33.20 -4.77 11.94
C ASP A 159 34.24 -5.76 11.44
N TYR A 160 35.29 -5.23 10.82
CA TYR A 160 36.43 -6.01 10.34
C TYR A 160 37.65 -5.70 11.19
N SER A 161 38.54 -6.69 11.33
CA SER A 161 39.89 -6.43 11.84
C SER A 161 40.75 -5.81 10.73
N LEU A 162 41.72 -4.99 11.15
CA LEU A 162 42.81 -4.55 10.27
C LEU A 162 44.07 -5.26 10.64
N GLU A 163 44.85 -5.62 9.62
CA GLU A 163 46.16 -6.26 9.77
C GLU A 163 47.23 -5.33 9.20
N ASP A 164 48.37 -5.32 9.86
CA ASP A 164 49.53 -4.50 9.41
C ASP A 164 50.21 -5.08 8.17
#